data_bf37941412f52d1fbed148ec64744494
#
_entry.id   bf37941412f52d1fbed148ec64744494
#
_cell.length_a   1.000
_cell.length_b   1.000
_cell.length_c   1.000
_cell.angle_alpha   90.00
_cell.angle_beta   90.00
_cell.angle_gamma   90.00
#
_symmetry.space_group_name_H-M   'P 1'
#
loop_
_entity.id
_entity.type
_entity.pdbx_description
1 polymer ?
#
loop_
_entity_poly.entity_id
_entity_poly.type
_entity_poly.pdbx_seq_one_letter_code
_entity_poly.pdbx_strand_id
1 'polypeptide(L)'
;MWNRWRLQGLALVAALFSSACWQHKEAFEKAPLNRGEIQVARLSERTNLFVERVRFWSNEMNEPRFFLALVPKTQVAPSEVFILNHGWRDRPEDLLIHLKVDQVYDQLLSRHEVRPAIVILPDVRFSNFYREYADRYPFPNYLTLVAEEVAGTVSRRYAVPFERQRWAIGGFSFGGYLSLDIGRRYAGRFSSVSVISGLVDSEWSYWPSQPPPPGPLDSQGRGKHTIVVPGPVPRLLLACGSNDRLFSTMSDLHARLTEIGIPHLWSTGPGGHTWKYWSSVLPQMFKFHLASEQESGSGQPIPAKAASDPSR
;
A
#
# COMPACT_ATOMS: atom_id res chain seq x y z
N MET A 1 -31.06 -29.30 35.61
CA MET A 1 -30.77 -29.86 34.26
C MET A 1 -31.25 -28.95 33.11
N TRP A 2 -31.10 -27.64 33.18
CA TRP A 2 -31.68 -26.73 32.17
C TRP A 2 -30.68 -25.82 31.42
N ASN A 3 -29.36 -26.06 31.56
CA ASN A 3 -28.38 -25.16 30.94
C ASN A 3 -27.46 -25.80 29.88
N ARG A 4 -27.63 -27.09 29.53
CA ARG A 4 -26.76 -27.76 28.55
C ARG A 4 -27.22 -27.60 27.09
N TRP A 5 -28.50 -27.40 26.85
CA TRP A 5 -29.07 -27.34 25.50
C TRP A 5 -28.94 -25.97 24.82
N ARG A 6 -28.86 -24.89 25.60
CA ARG A 6 -28.68 -23.53 25.02
C ARG A 6 -27.27 -23.26 24.53
N LEU A 7 -26.25 -23.86 25.15
CA LEU A 7 -24.87 -23.70 24.73
C LEU A 7 -24.52 -24.51 23.48
N GLN A 8 -25.15 -25.66 23.29
CA GLN A 8 -24.95 -26.47 22.07
C GLN A 8 -25.65 -25.86 20.85
N GLY A 9 -26.81 -25.24 21.02
CA GLY A 9 -27.50 -24.52 19.93
C GLY A 9 -26.74 -23.28 19.44
N LEU A 10 -26.16 -22.51 20.35
CA LEU A 10 -25.35 -21.33 19.99
C LEU A 10 -24.01 -21.71 19.32
N ALA A 11 -23.38 -22.78 19.74
CA ALA A 11 -22.15 -23.29 19.11
C ALA A 11 -22.43 -23.86 17.71
N LEU A 12 -23.55 -24.54 17.50
CA LEU A 12 -23.95 -25.06 16.17
C LEU A 12 -24.33 -23.91 15.22
N VAL A 13 -25.04 -22.88 15.68
CA VAL A 13 -25.41 -21.72 14.87
C VAL A 13 -24.16 -20.91 14.51
N ALA A 14 -23.22 -20.70 15.45
CA ALA A 14 -21.95 -20.02 15.17
C ALA A 14 -21.06 -20.82 14.21
N ALA A 15 -21.04 -22.17 14.31
CA ALA A 15 -20.30 -23.03 13.39
C ALA A 15 -20.96 -23.07 11.99
N LEU A 16 -22.28 -23.04 11.88
CA LEU A 16 -22.99 -22.95 10.60
C LEU A 16 -22.80 -21.60 9.91
N PHE A 17 -22.79 -20.51 10.66
CA PHE A 17 -22.46 -19.17 10.11
C PHE A 17 -21.01 -19.08 9.65
N SER A 18 -20.05 -19.67 10.34
CA SER A 18 -18.65 -19.69 9.95
C SER A 18 -18.41 -20.56 8.70
N SER A 19 -19.08 -21.72 8.60
CA SER A 19 -18.96 -22.62 7.44
C SER A 19 -19.63 -22.03 6.18
N ALA A 20 -20.82 -21.44 6.31
CA ALA A 20 -21.49 -20.77 5.20
C ALA A 20 -20.69 -19.56 4.70
N CYS A 21 -20.14 -18.76 5.59
CA CYS A 21 -19.27 -17.63 5.22
C CYS A 21 -18.00 -18.10 4.53
N TRP A 22 -17.42 -19.22 4.98
CA TRP A 22 -16.23 -19.81 4.36
C TRP A 22 -16.53 -20.38 2.97
N GLN A 23 -17.65 -21.09 2.80
CA GLN A 23 -18.11 -21.63 1.51
C GLN A 23 -18.41 -20.52 0.50
N HIS A 24 -19.04 -19.42 0.93
CA HIS A 24 -19.27 -18.25 0.07
C HIS A 24 -17.96 -17.58 -0.35
N LYS A 25 -16.99 -17.48 0.53
CA LYS A 25 -15.66 -16.96 0.21
C LYS A 25 -14.95 -17.84 -0.82
N GLU A 26 -14.94 -19.14 -0.61
CA GLU A 26 -14.30 -20.10 -1.52
C GLU A 26 -14.98 -20.11 -2.90
N ALA A 27 -16.32 -20.09 -2.94
CA ALA A 27 -17.08 -19.98 -4.18
C ALA A 27 -16.78 -18.68 -4.94
N PHE A 28 -16.66 -17.56 -4.24
CA PHE A 28 -16.28 -16.28 -4.85
C PHE A 28 -14.84 -16.33 -5.42
N GLU A 29 -13.89 -16.94 -4.71
CA GLU A 29 -12.51 -17.04 -5.16
C GLU A 29 -12.33 -17.96 -6.36
N LYS A 30 -13.15 -19.02 -6.46
CA LYS A 30 -13.13 -19.99 -7.57
C LYS A 30 -14.05 -19.62 -8.73
N ALA A 31 -14.90 -18.60 -8.56
CA ALA A 31 -15.81 -18.17 -9.62
C ALA A 31 -15.02 -17.80 -10.89
N PRO A 32 -15.49 -18.21 -12.08
CA PRO A 32 -14.88 -17.77 -13.34
C PRO A 32 -14.80 -16.25 -13.41
N LEU A 33 -13.71 -15.74 -13.97
CA LEU A 33 -13.51 -14.33 -14.17
C LEU A 33 -13.03 -14.08 -15.60
N ASN A 34 -13.83 -13.36 -16.36
CA ASN A 34 -13.51 -13.02 -17.74
C ASN A 34 -12.64 -11.77 -17.82
N ARG A 35 -11.94 -11.59 -18.94
CA ARG A 35 -11.18 -10.36 -19.21
C ARG A 35 -12.13 -9.15 -19.20
N GLY A 36 -11.76 -8.10 -18.48
CA GLY A 36 -12.54 -6.89 -18.33
C GLY A 36 -13.64 -6.95 -17.25
N GLU A 37 -13.95 -8.12 -16.70
CA GLU A 37 -14.90 -8.29 -15.62
C GLU A 37 -14.28 -7.87 -14.28
N ILE A 38 -15.12 -7.27 -13.40
CA ILE A 38 -14.78 -6.94 -12.01
C ILE A 38 -15.80 -7.61 -11.11
N GLN A 39 -15.33 -8.43 -10.18
CA GLN A 39 -16.17 -9.06 -9.18
C GLN A 39 -15.87 -8.47 -7.80
N VAL A 40 -16.91 -8.19 -7.02
CA VAL A 40 -16.80 -7.54 -5.70
C VAL A 40 -17.53 -8.35 -4.65
N ALA A 41 -16.88 -8.59 -3.52
CA ALA A 41 -17.47 -9.15 -2.32
C ALA A 41 -17.17 -8.27 -1.11
N ARG A 42 -18.19 -7.96 -0.30
CA ARG A 42 -17.99 -7.27 0.98
C ARG A 42 -17.53 -8.28 2.01
N LEU A 43 -16.37 -8.04 2.62
CA LEU A 43 -15.77 -8.92 3.62
C LEU A 43 -16.18 -8.55 5.05
N SER A 44 -16.18 -7.26 5.35
CA SER A 44 -16.52 -6.74 6.66
C SER A 44 -16.92 -5.26 6.60
N GLU A 45 -17.32 -4.73 7.75
CA GLU A 45 -17.77 -3.36 7.90
C GLU A 45 -17.22 -2.79 9.21
N ARG A 46 -16.87 -1.50 9.19
CA ARG A 46 -16.53 -0.67 10.35
C ARG A 46 -17.55 0.48 10.46
N THR A 47 -17.38 1.32 11.45
CA THR A 47 -18.28 2.47 11.67
C THR A 47 -18.33 3.36 10.42
N ASN A 48 -17.17 3.71 9.87
CA ASN A 48 -17.06 4.69 8.79
C ASN A 48 -16.62 4.09 7.45
N LEU A 49 -16.41 2.77 7.35
CA LEU A 49 -15.96 2.16 6.10
C LEU A 49 -16.48 0.73 5.90
N PHE A 50 -16.46 0.30 4.64
CA PHE A 50 -16.58 -1.09 4.22
C PHE A 50 -15.23 -1.66 3.84
N VAL A 51 -15.03 -2.96 4.06
CA VAL A 51 -13.90 -3.71 3.51
C VAL A 51 -14.43 -4.58 2.38
N GLU A 52 -13.99 -4.31 1.17
CA GLU A 52 -14.38 -5.06 -0.03
C GLU A 52 -13.17 -5.85 -0.56
N ARG A 53 -13.43 -7.02 -1.15
CA ARG A 53 -12.50 -7.76 -1.99
C ARG A 53 -12.91 -7.58 -3.44
N VAL A 54 -12.01 -7.06 -4.24
CA VAL A 54 -12.24 -6.77 -5.66
C VAL A 54 -11.32 -7.68 -6.49
N ARG A 55 -11.92 -8.54 -7.32
CA ARG A 55 -11.20 -9.41 -8.26
C ARG A 55 -11.29 -8.84 -9.67
N PHE A 56 -10.21 -8.94 -10.41
CA PHE A 56 -10.11 -8.52 -11.79
C PHE A 56 -9.14 -9.42 -12.55
N TRP A 57 -9.27 -9.48 -13.88
CA TRP A 57 -8.29 -10.18 -14.73
C TRP A 57 -7.09 -9.27 -14.95
N SER A 58 -5.89 -9.76 -14.62
CA SER A 58 -4.64 -9.07 -14.94
C SER A 58 -4.11 -9.59 -16.29
N ASN A 59 -3.90 -8.68 -17.23
CA ASN A 59 -3.25 -9.01 -18.50
C ASN A 59 -1.74 -9.18 -18.31
N GLU A 60 -1.13 -8.38 -17.41
CA GLU A 60 0.29 -8.47 -17.09
C GLU A 60 0.66 -9.82 -16.50
N MET A 61 -0.17 -10.34 -15.59
CA MET A 61 0.05 -11.63 -14.92
C MET A 61 -0.59 -12.80 -15.66
N ASN A 62 -1.49 -12.52 -16.63
CA ASN A 62 -2.31 -13.50 -17.34
C ASN A 62 -3.08 -14.44 -16.40
N GLU A 63 -3.62 -13.90 -15.31
CA GLU A 63 -4.37 -14.60 -14.28
C GLU A 63 -5.33 -13.67 -13.53
N PRO A 64 -6.34 -14.21 -12.82
CA PRO A 64 -7.14 -13.43 -11.89
C PRO A 64 -6.28 -12.88 -10.74
N ARG A 65 -6.38 -11.58 -10.50
CA ARG A 65 -5.75 -10.90 -9.36
C ARG A 65 -6.83 -10.25 -8.51
N PHE A 66 -6.45 -9.75 -7.34
CA PHE A 66 -7.36 -9.04 -6.47
C PHE A 66 -6.66 -7.97 -5.65
N PHE A 67 -7.46 -7.10 -5.07
CA PHE A 67 -7.07 -6.21 -4.00
C PHE A 67 -8.18 -6.14 -2.94
N LEU A 68 -7.82 -5.74 -1.73
CA LEU A 68 -8.79 -5.30 -0.74
C LEU A 68 -8.95 -3.79 -0.84
N ALA A 69 -10.18 -3.30 -0.66
CA ALA A 69 -10.49 -1.88 -0.65
C ALA A 69 -11.17 -1.51 0.68
N LEU A 70 -10.63 -0.50 1.36
CA LEU A 70 -11.28 0.15 2.48
C LEU A 70 -12.04 1.36 1.92
N VAL A 71 -13.36 1.26 1.86
CA VAL A 71 -14.22 2.24 1.19
C VAL A 71 -14.97 3.05 2.23
N PRO A 72 -14.68 4.35 2.40
CA PRO A 72 -15.40 5.20 3.36
C PRO A 72 -16.91 5.31 3.08
N LYS A 73 -17.70 5.31 4.14
CA LYS A 73 -19.14 5.55 4.11
C LYS A 73 -19.40 7.06 4.13
N THR A 74 -19.34 7.70 3.00
CA THR A 74 -19.54 9.14 2.86
C THR A 74 -20.77 9.44 2.01
N GLN A 75 -21.39 10.60 2.21
CA GLN A 75 -22.53 11.04 1.39
C GLN A 75 -22.10 11.34 -0.05
N VAL A 76 -20.87 11.86 -0.21
CA VAL A 76 -20.23 12.08 -1.51
C VAL A 76 -19.18 11.01 -1.71
N ALA A 77 -19.16 10.38 -2.88
CA ALA A 77 -18.17 9.35 -3.20
C ALA A 77 -16.74 9.88 -2.99
N PRO A 78 -15.85 9.11 -2.31
CA PRO A 78 -14.46 9.52 -2.15
C PRO A 78 -13.79 9.69 -3.51
N SER A 79 -13.06 10.76 -3.67
CA SER A 79 -12.37 11.09 -4.92
C SER A 79 -10.84 10.95 -4.83
N GLU A 80 -10.33 10.44 -3.72
CA GLU A 80 -8.91 10.19 -3.49
C GLU A 80 -8.64 8.71 -3.26
N VAL A 81 -7.44 8.27 -3.59
CA VAL A 81 -6.98 6.89 -3.45
C VAL A 81 -5.61 6.86 -2.78
N PHE A 82 -5.47 5.98 -1.80
CA PHE A 82 -4.18 5.62 -1.24
C PHE A 82 -3.91 4.12 -1.45
N ILE A 83 -2.89 3.79 -2.25
CA ILE A 83 -2.45 2.41 -2.46
C ILE A 83 -1.40 2.06 -1.41
N LEU A 84 -1.65 1.02 -0.62
CA LEU A 84 -0.77 0.56 0.45
C LEU A 84 -0.28 -0.87 0.17
N ASN A 85 0.98 -1.01 -0.22
CA ASN A 85 1.60 -2.27 -0.59
C ASN A 85 2.13 -3.01 0.64
N HIS A 86 1.84 -4.32 0.73
CA HIS A 86 2.34 -5.21 1.78
C HIS A 86 3.82 -5.60 1.55
N GLY A 87 4.45 -6.17 2.59
CA GLY A 87 5.81 -6.68 2.53
C GLY A 87 5.95 -8.01 1.75
N TRP A 88 7.20 -8.46 1.63
CA TRP A 88 7.50 -9.73 1.00
C TRP A 88 6.85 -10.89 1.75
N ARG A 89 6.26 -11.84 1.01
CA ARG A 89 5.53 -13.01 1.49
C ARG A 89 4.25 -12.71 2.27
N ASP A 90 3.97 -11.44 2.52
CA ASP A 90 2.72 -11.04 3.13
C ASP A 90 1.57 -11.10 2.13
N ARG A 91 0.37 -10.87 2.63
CA ARG A 91 -0.87 -10.78 1.87
C ARG A 91 -1.58 -9.47 2.22
N PRO A 92 -2.49 -8.98 1.39
CA PRO A 92 -3.33 -7.84 1.77
C PRO A 92 -4.03 -8.02 3.12
N GLU A 93 -4.46 -9.26 3.43
CA GLU A 93 -5.11 -9.59 4.68
C GLU A 93 -4.20 -9.43 5.90
N ASP A 94 -2.89 -9.61 5.74
CA ASP A 94 -1.92 -9.45 6.84
C ASP A 94 -1.85 -8.00 7.34
N LEU A 95 -2.11 -7.02 6.44
CA LEU A 95 -2.24 -5.62 6.82
C LEU A 95 -3.48 -5.39 7.71
N LEU A 96 -4.57 -6.14 7.48
CA LEU A 96 -5.75 -6.10 8.35
C LEU A 96 -5.49 -6.83 9.68
N ILE A 97 -4.79 -7.97 9.63
CA ILE A 97 -4.57 -8.82 10.81
C ILE A 97 -3.52 -8.22 11.75
N HIS A 98 -2.37 -7.83 11.23
CA HIS A 98 -1.23 -7.41 12.04
C HIS A 98 -1.17 -5.91 12.28
N LEU A 99 -1.47 -5.08 11.28
CA LEU A 99 -1.47 -3.62 11.40
C LEU A 99 -2.82 -3.05 11.82
N LYS A 100 -3.91 -3.84 11.73
CA LYS A 100 -5.28 -3.36 11.96
C LYS A 100 -5.59 -2.11 11.12
N VAL A 101 -5.14 -2.12 9.86
CA VAL A 101 -5.18 -0.93 8.99
C VAL A 101 -6.59 -0.37 8.83
N ASP A 102 -7.61 -1.24 8.77
CA ASP A 102 -9.01 -0.88 8.73
C ASP A 102 -9.51 -0.20 10.01
N GLN A 103 -9.05 -0.66 11.19
CA GLN A 103 -9.41 -0.07 12.48
C GLN A 103 -8.70 1.28 12.68
N VAL A 104 -7.41 1.36 12.35
CA VAL A 104 -6.64 2.61 12.45
C VAL A 104 -7.24 3.68 11.52
N TYR A 105 -7.54 3.31 10.29
CA TYR A 105 -8.14 4.23 9.33
C TYR A 105 -9.55 4.68 9.77
N ASP A 106 -10.40 3.76 10.25
CA ASP A 106 -11.73 4.06 10.79
C ASP A 106 -11.67 5.06 11.97
N GLN A 107 -10.69 4.88 12.87
CA GLN A 107 -10.48 5.82 14.00
C GLN A 107 -10.01 7.20 13.52
N LEU A 108 -9.12 7.28 12.54
CA LEU A 108 -8.66 8.56 11.99
C LEU A 108 -9.81 9.30 11.27
N LEU A 109 -10.67 8.58 10.55
CA LEU A 109 -11.88 9.13 9.96
C LEU A 109 -12.85 9.66 11.04
N SER A 110 -13.09 8.87 12.10
CA SER A 110 -13.98 9.27 13.21
C SER A 110 -13.50 10.54 13.91
N ARG A 111 -12.20 10.78 13.94
CA ARG A 111 -11.58 11.97 14.56
C ARG A 111 -11.38 13.13 13.59
N HIS A 112 -11.78 12.96 12.33
CA HIS A 112 -11.54 13.94 11.26
C HIS A 112 -10.06 14.32 11.07
N GLU A 113 -9.13 13.41 11.43
CA GLU A 113 -7.70 13.62 11.29
C GLU A 113 -7.21 13.39 9.87
N VAL A 114 -8.02 12.73 9.03
CA VAL A 114 -7.73 12.45 7.62
C VAL A 114 -8.98 12.66 6.75
N ARG A 115 -8.74 13.03 5.49
CA ARG A 115 -9.81 13.08 4.47
C ARG A 115 -10.24 11.67 4.07
N PRO A 116 -11.52 11.46 3.74
CA PRO A 116 -12.00 10.20 3.18
C PRO A 116 -11.33 9.89 1.82
N ALA A 117 -10.63 8.77 1.75
CA ALA A 117 -10.01 8.23 0.54
C ALA A 117 -10.27 6.72 0.45
N ILE A 118 -10.28 6.16 -0.73
CA ILE A 118 -10.33 4.71 -0.90
C ILE A 118 -8.92 4.17 -0.67
N VAL A 119 -8.74 3.35 0.38
CA VAL A 119 -7.45 2.70 0.65
C VAL A 119 -7.42 1.34 -0.02
N ILE A 120 -6.44 1.13 -0.90
CA ILE A 120 -6.30 -0.07 -1.71
C ILE A 120 -5.12 -0.89 -1.19
N LEU A 121 -5.35 -2.16 -0.90
CA LEU A 121 -4.36 -3.13 -0.47
C LEU A 121 -4.22 -4.18 -1.60
N PRO A 122 -3.32 -3.98 -2.58
CA PRO A 122 -3.19 -4.90 -3.70
C PRO A 122 -2.48 -6.19 -3.29
N ASP A 123 -2.84 -7.31 -3.94
CA ASP A 123 -2.09 -8.56 -3.83
C ASP A 123 -0.87 -8.51 -4.77
N VAL A 124 0.29 -8.20 -4.19
CA VAL A 124 1.58 -8.16 -4.90
C VAL A 124 2.44 -9.39 -4.59
N ARG A 125 1.83 -10.53 -4.24
CA ARG A 125 2.55 -11.78 -4.01
C ARG A 125 3.11 -12.36 -5.31
N PHE A 126 4.29 -12.94 -5.20
CA PHE A 126 4.96 -13.63 -6.29
C PHE A 126 4.70 -15.14 -6.22
N SER A 127 4.27 -15.74 -7.32
CA SER A 127 4.10 -17.20 -7.41
C SER A 127 5.44 -17.94 -7.48
N ASN A 128 6.50 -17.30 -8.01
CA ASN A 128 7.82 -17.91 -8.26
C ASN A 128 8.99 -16.97 -7.95
N PHE A 129 8.97 -16.33 -6.79
CA PHE A 129 9.93 -15.28 -6.42
C PHE A 129 11.40 -15.64 -6.65
N TYR A 130 11.85 -16.84 -6.23
CA TYR A 130 13.26 -17.22 -6.37
C TYR A 130 13.74 -17.34 -7.81
N ARG A 131 12.85 -17.70 -8.73
CA ARG A 131 13.17 -17.84 -10.15
C ARG A 131 13.18 -16.49 -10.87
N GLU A 132 12.32 -15.57 -10.45
CA GLU A 132 12.16 -14.25 -11.07
C GLU A 132 13.10 -13.20 -10.47
N TYR A 133 13.45 -13.34 -9.16
CA TYR A 133 14.35 -12.43 -8.47
C TYR A 133 15.84 -12.69 -8.80
N ALA A 134 16.24 -13.96 -8.97
CA ALA A 134 17.62 -14.32 -9.25
C ALA A 134 18.08 -13.89 -10.66
N ASP A 135 17.13 -13.80 -11.61
CA ASP A 135 17.47 -13.60 -13.01
C ASP A 135 17.14 -12.18 -13.53
N ARG A 136 16.35 -11.38 -12.85
CA ARG A 136 15.86 -10.10 -13.39
C ARG A 136 15.42 -9.09 -12.35
N TYR A 137 16.24 -8.15 -12.08
CA TYR A 137 15.89 -6.83 -11.62
C TYR A 137 15.72 -5.92 -12.86
N PRO A 138 14.65 -5.14 -13.02
CA PRO A 138 13.51 -4.85 -12.17
C PRO A 138 12.23 -5.68 -12.51
N PHE A 139 11.26 -5.79 -11.59
CA PHE A 139 9.97 -6.48 -11.75
C PHE A 139 8.96 -5.66 -12.57
N PRO A 140 9.04 -5.60 -13.90
CA PRO A 140 8.20 -4.69 -14.67
C PRO A 140 6.71 -5.01 -14.52
N ASN A 141 6.35 -6.30 -14.40
CA ASN A 141 4.94 -6.72 -14.35
C ASN A 141 4.22 -6.25 -13.09
N TYR A 142 4.87 -6.22 -11.91
CA TYR A 142 4.24 -5.74 -10.68
C TYR A 142 4.14 -4.22 -10.62
N LEU A 143 5.06 -3.50 -11.23
CA LEU A 143 4.95 -2.06 -11.39
C LEU A 143 3.73 -1.72 -12.25
N THR A 144 3.60 -2.37 -13.41
CA THR A 144 2.46 -2.21 -14.31
C THR A 144 1.18 -2.73 -13.67
N LEU A 145 1.21 -3.89 -12.99
CA LEU A 145 0.05 -4.41 -12.26
C LEU A 145 -0.52 -3.35 -11.32
N VAL A 146 0.31 -2.74 -10.46
CA VAL A 146 -0.17 -1.79 -9.45
C VAL A 146 -0.49 -0.44 -10.08
N ALA A 147 0.42 0.12 -10.89
CA ALA A 147 0.28 1.48 -11.40
C ALA A 147 -0.75 1.62 -12.54
N GLU A 148 -1.04 0.54 -13.28
CA GLU A 148 -1.94 0.56 -14.42
C GLU A 148 -3.20 -0.27 -14.17
N GLU A 149 -3.07 -1.56 -13.85
CA GLU A 149 -4.23 -2.45 -13.81
C GLU A 149 -5.03 -2.32 -12.52
N VAL A 150 -4.37 -2.29 -11.35
CA VAL A 150 -5.04 -2.03 -10.06
C VAL A 150 -5.63 -0.62 -10.09
N ALA A 151 -4.81 0.40 -10.42
CA ALA A 151 -5.27 1.78 -10.47
C ALA A 151 -6.41 1.96 -11.49
N GLY A 152 -6.31 1.36 -12.68
CA GLY A 152 -7.37 1.38 -13.70
C GLY A 152 -8.66 0.70 -13.24
N THR A 153 -8.54 -0.41 -12.50
CA THR A 153 -9.70 -1.12 -11.95
C THR A 153 -10.37 -0.28 -10.85
N VAL A 154 -9.59 0.37 -9.98
CA VAL A 154 -10.08 1.29 -8.94
C VAL A 154 -10.79 2.49 -9.59
N SER A 155 -10.16 3.11 -10.59
CA SER A 155 -10.75 4.25 -11.31
C SER A 155 -12.12 3.89 -11.91
N ARG A 156 -12.23 2.75 -12.60
CA ARG A 156 -13.50 2.29 -13.18
C ARG A 156 -14.53 1.92 -12.11
N ARG A 157 -14.12 1.21 -11.05
CA ARG A 157 -15.04 0.70 -10.02
C ARG A 157 -15.61 1.80 -9.15
N TYR A 158 -14.81 2.81 -8.81
CA TYR A 158 -15.16 3.84 -7.85
C TYR A 158 -15.27 5.23 -8.47
N ALA A 159 -15.18 5.34 -9.80
CA ALA A 159 -15.26 6.60 -10.55
C ALA A 159 -14.24 7.67 -10.09
N VAL A 160 -13.04 7.25 -9.67
CA VAL A 160 -11.97 8.17 -9.30
C VAL A 160 -11.14 8.50 -10.55
N PRO A 161 -11.05 9.79 -10.94
CA PRO A 161 -10.27 10.18 -12.11
C PRO A 161 -8.76 10.05 -11.86
N PHE A 162 -8.00 9.85 -12.95
CA PHE A 162 -6.53 9.80 -12.92
C PHE A 162 -5.91 11.20 -12.83
N GLU A 163 -6.27 11.94 -11.80
CA GLU A 163 -5.66 13.21 -11.47
C GLU A 163 -4.60 12.97 -10.39
N ARG A 164 -3.35 13.36 -10.67
CA ARG A 164 -2.19 13.11 -9.80
C ARG A 164 -2.45 13.45 -8.34
N GLN A 165 -3.14 14.56 -8.07
CA GLN A 165 -3.43 15.05 -6.72
C GLN A 165 -4.32 14.10 -5.91
N ARG A 166 -5.03 13.22 -6.60
CA ARG A 166 -5.97 12.28 -5.99
C ARG A 166 -5.34 10.92 -5.64
N TRP A 167 -4.11 10.67 -6.07
CA TRP A 167 -3.47 9.38 -5.94
C TRP A 167 -2.21 9.46 -5.08
N ALA A 168 -2.15 8.58 -4.10
CA ALA A 168 -1.01 8.37 -3.22
C ALA A 168 -0.63 6.89 -3.21
N ILE A 169 0.65 6.60 -2.91
CA ILE A 169 1.14 5.23 -2.81
C ILE A 169 2.13 5.11 -1.66
N GLY A 170 2.14 3.96 -1.00
CA GLY A 170 3.11 3.67 0.05
C GLY A 170 3.16 2.20 0.38
N GLY A 171 4.06 1.81 1.28
CA GLY A 171 4.18 0.43 1.69
C GLY A 171 5.27 0.17 2.70
N PHE A 172 5.32 -1.09 3.13
CA PHE A 172 6.23 -1.61 4.14
C PHE A 172 7.23 -2.59 3.52
N SER A 173 8.49 -2.55 3.93
CA SER A 173 9.51 -3.48 3.49
C SER A 173 9.60 -3.53 1.94
N PHE A 174 9.38 -4.68 1.33
CA PHE A 174 9.29 -4.83 -0.13
C PHE A 174 8.21 -3.94 -0.73
N GLY A 175 7.05 -3.79 -0.09
CA GLY A 175 6.00 -2.87 -0.53
C GLY A 175 6.44 -1.40 -0.51
N GLY A 176 7.32 -1.02 0.43
CA GLY A 176 7.94 0.30 0.46
C GLY A 176 8.87 0.52 -0.75
N TYR A 177 9.70 -0.48 -1.06
CA TYR A 177 10.51 -0.50 -2.26
C TYR A 177 9.67 -0.34 -3.53
N LEU A 178 8.65 -1.20 -3.69
CA LEU A 178 7.75 -1.18 -4.85
C LEU A 178 7.07 0.19 -5.00
N SER A 179 6.63 0.78 -3.88
CA SER A 179 5.99 2.09 -3.88
C SER A 179 6.93 3.22 -4.32
N LEU A 180 8.19 3.15 -3.90
CA LEU A 180 9.21 4.12 -4.34
C LEU A 180 9.49 3.98 -5.84
N ASP A 181 9.64 2.75 -6.34
CA ASP A 181 9.90 2.52 -7.77
C ASP A 181 8.71 2.96 -8.64
N ILE A 182 7.50 2.62 -8.24
CA ILE A 182 6.30 3.10 -8.92
C ILE A 182 6.22 4.62 -8.86
N GLY A 183 6.40 5.23 -7.68
CA GLY A 183 6.34 6.69 -7.52
C GLY A 183 7.34 7.42 -8.38
N ARG A 184 8.51 6.84 -8.60
CA ARG A 184 9.55 7.38 -9.47
C ARG A 184 9.20 7.25 -10.95
N ARG A 185 8.77 6.06 -11.38
CA ARG A 185 8.48 5.78 -12.79
C ARG A 185 7.17 6.41 -13.25
N TYR A 186 6.22 6.56 -12.34
CA TYR A 186 4.90 7.12 -12.59
C TYR A 186 4.69 8.44 -11.81
N ALA A 187 5.72 9.30 -11.76
CA ALA A 187 5.66 10.56 -11.01
C ALA A 187 4.48 11.46 -11.42
N GLY A 188 4.03 11.38 -12.66
CA GLY A 188 2.84 12.08 -13.12
C GLY A 188 1.51 11.52 -12.59
N ARG A 189 1.52 10.36 -11.89
CA ARG A 189 0.30 9.72 -11.36
C ARG A 189 0.12 9.88 -9.86
N PHE A 190 1.21 10.01 -9.10
CA PHE A 190 1.16 10.03 -7.65
C PHE A 190 1.63 11.35 -7.07
N SER A 191 0.84 11.94 -6.18
CA SER A 191 1.16 13.19 -5.48
C SER A 191 2.09 12.97 -4.30
N SER A 192 2.07 11.78 -3.70
CA SER A 192 2.87 11.43 -2.53
C SER A 192 3.22 9.95 -2.47
N VAL A 193 4.40 9.66 -1.91
CA VAL A 193 4.95 8.32 -1.75
C VAL A 193 5.45 8.15 -0.32
N SER A 194 5.17 7.01 0.31
CA SER A 194 5.77 6.65 1.60
C SER A 194 6.49 5.31 1.55
N VAL A 195 7.66 5.28 2.18
CA VAL A 195 8.55 4.11 2.24
C VAL A 195 8.86 3.80 3.70
N ILE A 196 8.30 2.72 4.20
CA ILE A 196 8.53 2.32 5.58
C ILE A 196 9.38 1.05 5.62
N SER A 197 10.57 1.15 6.22
CA SER A 197 11.52 0.03 6.27
C SER A 197 11.75 -0.59 4.88
N GLY A 198 11.90 0.22 3.84
CA GLY A 198 12.02 -0.23 2.45
C GLY A 198 13.38 -0.85 2.16
N LEU A 199 13.41 -1.87 1.32
CA LEU A 199 14.64 -2.35 0.71
C LEU A 199 15.01 -1.40 -0.43
N VAL A 200 15.96 -0.51 -0.21
CA VAL A 200 16.39 0.48 -1.20
C VAL A 200 17.79 0.12 -1.70
N ASP A 201 17.98 0.06 -3.00
CA ASP A 201 19.28 -0.20 -3.60
C ASP A 201 20.06 1.10 -3.82
N SER A 202 21.40 1.02 -3.80
CA SER A 202 22.30 2.15 -4.05
C SER A 202 22.16 2.75 -5.46
N GLU A 203 21.61 2.02 -6.41
CA GLU A 203 21.34 2.52 -7.77
C GLU A 203 20.22 3.57 -7.85
N TRP A 204 19.53 3.86 -6.74
CA TRP A 204 18.49 4.89 -6.62
C TRP A 204 18.99 6.33 -6.71
N SER A 205 20.26 6.51 -7.08
CA SER A 205 20.88 7.82 -7.30
C SER A 205 20.27 8.64 -8.46
N TYR A 206 19.32 8.07 -9.21
CA TYR A 206 18.80 8.67 -10.44
C TYR A 206 17.38 9.26 -10.31
N TRP A 207 17.05 9.84 -9.20
CA TRP A 207 15.84 10.67 -9.11
C TRP A 207 16.18 12.13 -9.50
N PRO A 208 15.38 12.84 -10.23
CA PRO A 208 14.38 12.62 -11.29
C PRO A 208 14.79 13.16 -12.66
N SER A 209 16.08 13.46 -12.91
CA SER A 209 16.51 14.17 -14.11
C SER A 209 16.79 13.29 -15.32
N GLN A 210 16.81 11.97 -15.14
CA GLN A 210 17.06 11.03 -16.24
C GLN A 210 16.00 9.91 -16.24
N PRO A 211 15.55 9.49 -17.43
CA PRO A 211 14.79 8.26 -17.52
C PRO A 211 15.62 7.11 -16.91
N PRO A 212 14.99 6.17 -16.19
CA PRO A 212 15.72 4.98 -15.74
C PRO A 212 16.41 4.33 -16.94
N PRO A 213 17.57 3.69 -16.74
CA PRO A 213 18.19 2.94 -17.81
C PRO A 213 17.17 1.96 -18.41
N PRO A 214 17.24 1.71 -19.72
CA PRO A 214 16.34 0.76 -20.35
C PRO A 214 16.42 -0.56 -19.57
N GLY A 215 15.27 -1.06 -19.15
CA GLY A 215 15.18 -2.35 -18.46
C GLY A 215 15.83 -3.45 -19.31
N PRO A 216 16.19 -4.59 -18.71
CA PRO A 216 16.77 -5.70 -19.46
C PRO A 216 15.85 -6.07 -20.62
N LEU A 217 16.46 -6.32 -21.77
CA LEU A 217 15.75 -6.78 -22.95
C LEU A 217 15.17 -8.18 -22.68
N ASP A 218 14.00 -8.47 -23.20
CA ASP A 218 13.48 -9.83 -23.21
C ASP A 218 14.37 -10.73 -24.08
N SER A 219 14.11 -12.04 -24.08
CA SER A 219 14.85 -13.02 -24.87
C SER A 219 14.80 -12.77 -26.39
N GLN A 220 14.01 -11.79 -26.84
CA GLN A 220 13.86 -11.38 -28.24
C GLN A 220 14.43 -9.96 -28.48
N GLY A 221 15.18 -9.41 -27.55
CA GLY A 221 15.80 -8.08 -27.68
C GLY A 221 14.81 -6.92 -27.56
N ARG A 222 13.57 -7.17 -27.14
CA ARG A 222 12.57 -6.12 -26.95
C ARG A 222 12.69 -5.58 -25.52
N GLY A 223 12.90 -4.29 -25.39
CA GLY A 223 12.80 -3.63 -24.10
C GLY A 223 11.39 -3.85 -23.56
N LYS A 224 11.24 -4.55 -22.45
CA LYS A 224 9.95 -4.53 -21.73
C LYS A 224 9.66 -3.08 -21.44
N HIS A 225 8.64 -2.54 -22.07
CA HIS A 225 8.31 -1.13 -22.01
C HIS A 225 8.03 -0.76 -20.55
N THR A 226 9.02 -0.23 -19.88
CA THR A 226 8.79 0.46 -18.63
C THR A 226 8.15 1.78 -19.01
N ILE A 227 6.84 1.87 -18.88
CA ILE A 227 6.13 3.13 -19.07
C ILE A 227 6.67 4.08 -18.00
N VAL A 228 7.21 5.21 -18.43
CA VAL A 228 7.59 6.32 -17.57
C VAL A 228 6.55 7.40 -17.77
N VAL A 229 5.82 7.75 -16.73
CA VAL A 229 4.91 8.89 -16.75
C VAL A 229 5.63 10.05 -16.06
N PRO A 230 6.22 10.97 -16.83
CA PRO A 230 6.97 12.07 -16.27
C PRO A 230 6.06 12.99 -15.44
N GLY A 231 6.62 13.61 -14.42
CA GLY A 231 5.90 14.52 -13.54
C GLY A 231 6.82 15.11 -12.49
N PRO A 232 6.32 16.06 -11.70
CA PRO A 232 7.09 16.60 -10.59
C PRO A 232 7.33 15.53 -9.53
N VAL A 233 8.42 15.66 -8.76
CA VAL A 233 8.72 14.79 -7.64
C VAL A 233 7.52 14.73 -6.70
N PRO A 234 7.01 13.54 -6.32
CA PRO A 234 5.98 13.44 -5.32
C PRO A 234 6.51 13.86 -3.95
N ARG A 235 5.62 14.24 -3.03
CA ARG A 235 6.00 14.39 -1.63
C ARG A 235 6.46 13.03 -1.09
N LEU A 236 7.56 13.00 -0.34
CA LEU A 236 8.15 11.75 0.15
C LEU A 236 8.09 11.67 1.68
N LEU A 237 7.70 10.51 2.21
CA LEU A 237 7.87 10.10 3.60
C LEU A 237 8.74 8.86 3.65
N LEU A 238 9.87 8.94 4.33
CA LEU A 238 10.74 7.82 4.65
C LEU A 238 10.67 7.55 6.13
N ALA A 239 10.47 6.30 6.55
CA ALA A 239 10.53 5.92 7.96
C ALA A 239 11.21 4.57 8.15
N CYS A 240 12.06 4.47 9.19
CA CYS A 240 12.73 3.23 9.51
C CYS A 240 13.05 3.15 11.00
N GLY A 241 12.86 1.98 11.61
CA GLY A 241 13.25 1.75 12.99
C GLY A 241 14.78 1.72 13.14
N SER A 242 15.30 2.31 14.21
CA SER A 242 16.77 2.40 14.45
C SER A 242 17.47 1.05 14.58
N ASN A 243 16.72 -0.01 14.91
CA ASN A 243 17.21 -1.39 15.03
C ASN A 243 16.74 -2.26 13.84
N ASP A 244 16.24 -1.65 12.78
CA ASP A 244 15.83 -2.36 11.56
C ASP A 244 17.08 -2.76 10.77
N ARG A 245 17.09 -3.99 10.24
CA ARG A 245 18.17 -4.48 9.36
C ARG A 245 18.37 -3.65 8.09
N LEU A 246 17.34 -2.91 7.67
CA LEU A 246 17.35 -2.02 6.52
C LEU A 246 17.62 -0.56 6.89
N PHE A 247 17.96 -0.28 8.16
CA PHE A 247 18.17 1.09 8.63
C PHE A 247 19.29 1.79 7.86
N SER A 248 20.42 1.11 7.61
CA SER A 248 21.53 1.71 6.87
C SER A 248 21.12 2.11 5.46
N THR A 249 20.46 1.23 4.71
CA THR A 249 20.04 1.52 3.34
C THR A 249 19.00 2.65 3.28
N MET A 250 18.08 2.70 4.25
CA MET A 250 17.10 3.79 4.35
C MET A 250 17.76 5.12 4.75
N SER A 251 18.78 5.08 5.64
CA SER A 251 19.58 6.25 6.02
C SER A 251 20.42 6.77 4.85
N ASP A 252 20.99 5.86 4.04
CA ASP A 252 21.73 6.23 2.83
C ASP A 252 20.82 6.90 1.80
N LEU A 253 19.59 6.39 1.62
CA LEU A 253 18.59 7.06 0.78
C LEU A 253 18.25 8.44 1.31
N HIS A 254 17.99 8.60 2.61
CA HIS A 254 17.76 9.90 3.23
C HIS A 254 18.93 10.87 2.97
N ALA A 255 20.17 10.44 3.24
CA ALA A 255 21.36 11.25 3.00
C ALA A 255 21.46 11.67 1.53
N ARG A 256 21.24 10.74 0.62
CA ARG A 256 21.31 10.98 -0.82
C ARG A 256 20.23 11.96 -1.31
N LEU A 257 18.99 11.81 -0.89
CA LEU A 257 17.91 12.75 -1.24
C LEU A 257 18.19 14.14 -0.68
N THR A 258 18.81 14.23 0.51
CA THR A 258 19.24 15.51 1.10
C THR A 258 20.34 16.15 0.28
N GLU A 259 21.36 15.38 -0.12
CA GLU A 259 22.50 15.84 -0.94
C GLU A 259 22.03 16.45 -2.28
N ILE A 260 21.06 15.79 -2.95
CA ILE A 260 20.55 16.25 -4.25
C ILE A 260 19.36 17.22 -4.13
N GLY A 261 19.03 17.68 -2.91
CA GLY A 261 18.03 18.72 -2.66
C GLY A 261 16.58 18.28 -2.88
N ILE A 262 16.27 16.97 -2.78
CA ILE A 262 14.87 16.49 -2.89
C ILE A 262 14.19 16.59 -1.52
N PRO A 263 13.14 17.42 -1.37
CA PRO A 263 12.40 17.55 -0.11
C PRO A 263 11.72 16.24 0.28
N HIS A 264 11.93 15.78 1.51
CA HIS A 264 11.30 14.60 2.05
C HIS A 264 11.20 14.67 3.57
N LEU A 265 10.25 13.93 4.14
CA LEU A 265 10.17 13.71 5.59
C LEU A 265 10.97 12.45 5.91
N TRP A 266 11.85 12.56 6.90
CA TRP A 266 12.57 11.43 7.49
C TRP A 266 12.11 11.22 8.92
N SER A 267 11.63 10.01 9.24
CA SER A 267 11.16 9.63 10.57
C SER A 267 11.88 8.38 11.03
N THR A 268 12.51 8.44 12.21
CA THR A 268 13.16 7.30 12.83
C THR A 268 12.83 7.23 14.31
N GLY A 269 12.93 6.04 14.88
CA GLY A 269 12.64 5.81 16.30
C GLY A 269 12.98 4.38 16.70
N PRO A 270 12.87 4.04 17.99
CA PRO A 270 13.13 2.68 18.47
C PRO A 270 12.24 1.65 17.78
N GLY A 271 12.83 0.59 17.26
CA GLY A 271 12.10 -0.50 16.59
C GLY A 271 12.96 -1.18 15.53
N GLY A 272 12.55 -2.40 15.17
CA GLY A 272 13.19 -3.21 14.12
C GLY A 272 12.24 -3.45 12.96
N HIS A 273 12.60 -4.39 12.07
CA HIS A 273 11.80 -4.81 10.93
C HIS A 273 10.60 -5.66 11.35
N THR A 274 9.61 -5.02 11.98
CA THR A 274 8.51 -5.71 12.67
C THR A 274 7.16 -4.99 12.49
N TRP A 275 6.10 -5.77 12.56
CA TRP A 275 4.72 -5.28 12.61
C TRP A 275 4.49 -4.25 13.72
N LYS A 276 5.16 -4.43 14.88
CA LYS A 276 5.07 -3.50 16.02
C LYS A 276 5.55 -2.09 15.65
N TYR A 277 6.71 -1.99 15.00
CA TYR A 277 7.22 -0.69 14.53
C TYR A 277 6.31 -0.10 13.45
N TRP A 278 5.92 -0.90 12.47
CA TRP A 278 5.07 -0.46 11.38
C TRP A 278 3.70 0.03 11.87
N SER A 279 3.11 -0.65 12.87
CA SER A 279 1.86 -0.19 13.52
C SER A 279 2.02 1.19 14.16
N SER A 280 3.19 1.49 14.74
CA SER A 280 3.43 2.81 15.37
C SER A 280 3.56 3.95 14.36
N VAL A 281 3.99 3.65 13.13
CA VAL A 281 4.16 4.64 12.04
C VAL A 281 2.91 4.78 11.18
N LEU A 282 2.03 3.78 11.18
CA LEU A 282 0.84 3.74 10.31
C LEU A 282 -0.06 4.99 10.41
N PRO A 283 -0.39 5.54 11.61
CA PRO A 283 -1.18 6.77 11.68
C PRO A 283 -0.48 7.98 11.03
N GLN A 284 0.83 8.11 11.19
CA GLN A 284 1.62 9.16 10.54
C GLN A 284 1.59 9.02 9.01
N MET A 285 1.68 7.78 8.50
CA MET A 285 1.58 7.51 7.07
C MET A 285 0.23 7.96 6.51
N PHE A 286 -0.88 7.64 7.16
CA PHE A 286 -2.20 8.11 6.76
C PHE A 286 -2.30 9.63 6.75
N LYS A 287 -1.86 10.29 7.82
CA LYS A 287 -1.84 11.75 7.91
C LYS A 287 -0.97 12.39 6.84
N PHE A 288 0.19 11.81 6.55
CA PHE A 288 1.06 12.31 5.49
C PHE A 288 0.37 12.33 4.12
N HIS A 289 -0.40 11.30 3.79
CA HIS A 289 -1.08 11.20 2.51
C HIS A 289 -2.42 11.95 2.47
N LEU A 290 -3.17 11.92 3.57
CA LEU A 290 -4.58 12.28 3.64
C LEU A 290 -4.89 13.35 4.69
N ALA A 291 -3.92 14.18 5.13
CA ALA A 291 -4.17 15.23 6.11
C ALA A 291 -5.37 16.10 5.72
N SER A 292 -6.24 16.42 6.68
CA SER A 292 -7.34 17.34 6.48
C SER A 292 -6.83 18.78 6.25
N GLU A 293 -7.57 19.59 5.50
CA GLU A 293 -7.16 20.97 5.19
C GLU A 293 -6.93 21.84 6.44
N GLN A 294 -7.53 21.48 7.56
CA GLN A 294 -7.36 22.18 8.84
C GLN A 294 -5.94 22.06 9.40
N GLU A 295 -5.17 21.01 9.07
CA GLU A 295 -3.77 20.85 9.48
C GLU A 295 -2.78 21.40 8.45
N SER A 296 -3.20 21.60 7.20
CA SER A 296 -2.35 22.11 6.12
C SER A 296 -2.03 23.62 6.24
N GLY A 297 -2.76 24.36 7.06
CA GLY A 297 -2.58 25.79 7.30
C GLY A 297 -1.44 26.17 8.26
N SER A 298 -0.88 25.22 9.00
CA SER A 298 0.29 25.42 9.86
C SER A 298 1.53 24.89 9.17
N GLY A 299 2.05 25.63 8.21
CA GLY A 299 3.29 25.31 7.48
C GLY A 299 4.57 25.32 8.34
N GLN A 300 4.53 24.68 9.52
CA GLN A 300 5.72 24.40 10.30
C GLN A 300 6.09 22.90 10.14
N PRO A 301 7.37 22.62 9.87
CA PRO A 301 7.86 21.24 9.93
C PRO A 301 7.60 20.70 11.35
N ILE A 302 7.00 19.50 11.43
CA ILE A 302 6.79 18.83 12.72
C ILE A 302 8.17 18.68 13.37
N PRO A 303 8.42 19.26 14.55
CA PRO A 303 9.74 19.17 15.16
C PRO A 303 10.06 17.71 15.46
N ALA A 304 11.19 17.24 14.96
CA ALA A 304 11.77 15.99 15.38
C ALA A 304 11.89 16.04 16.91
N LYS A 305 11.20 15.15 17.61
CA LYS A 305 11.30 15.05 19.06
C LYS A 305 12.75 14.71 19.39
N ALA A 306 13.50 15.71 19.82
CA ALA A 306 14.90 15.58 20.18
C ALA A 306 15.03 14.43 21.19
N ALA A 307 15.88 13.47 20.88
CA ALA A 307 16.29 12.46 21.83
C ALA A 307 16.92 13.19 23.04
N SER A 308 16.33 13.05 24.21
CA SER A 308 16.93 13.52 25.45
C SER A 308 18.26 12.78 25.65
N ASP A 309 19.33 13.56 25.68
CA ASP A 309 20.69 13.13 26.02
C ASP A 309 20.69 12.41 27.42
N PRO A 310 21.16 11.18 27.51
CA PRO A 310 21.24 10.47 28.80
C PRO A 310 22.52 10.77 29.61
N SER A 311 23.14 11.94 29.41
CA SER A 311 24.28 12.36 30.22
C SER A 311 23.96 13.62 31.04
N ARG A 312 23.17 13.46 32.09
CA ARG A 312 23.21 14.25 33.35
C ARG A 312 22.58 13.46 34.49
#